data_a1e538a609a5a1bd1b844a8ef4b905df
#
_entry.id   a1e538a609a5a1bd1b844a8ef4b905df
#
_cell.length_a   1.000
_cell.length_b   1.000
_cell.length_c   1.000
_cell.angle_alpha   90.00
_cell.angle_beta   90.00
_cell.angle_gamma   90.00
#
_symmetry.space_group_name_H-M   'P 1'
#
loop_
_entity.id
_entity.type
_entity.pdbx_description
1 polymer ?
#
loop_
_entity_poly.entity_id
_entity_poly.type
_entity_poly.pdbx_seq_one_letter_code
_entity_poly.pdbx_strand_id
1 'polypeptide(L)'
;MTGKNHKIIDGDGHVVEDHAAIAARMPEAYRNRFGSSRSPYPPNDHLHAANAHFLPPGAFAKVDRNGWIDFMEDVGLARAVLYPTNGLSFGRVVSLDWAIELAHAYNDWIHDEYLTKSSRFQALGLVPLQEPSEAVKELRRIVTELGFCGAILPSTGVMGAQNHLGDERYWPIYEEAERLRCCIGIHGGVHDHMGLDDMTPYAPVNA
;
A
#
# COMPACT_ATOMS: atom_id res chain seq x y z
N MET A 1 -0.23 -4.43 -41.87
CA MET A 1 -0.71 -3.65 -40.71
C MET A 1 0.41 -3.63 -39.67
N THR A 2 1.10 -2.49 -39.57
CA THR A 2 2.19 -2.34 -38.58
C THR A 2 1.53 -2.17 -37.22
N GLY A 3 1.45 -3.28 -36.45
CA GLY A 3 0.98 -3.24 -35.06
C GLY A 3 1.85 -2.29 -34.27
N LYS A 4 1.28 -1.20 -33.79
CA LYS A 4 1.94 -0.37 -32.77
C LYS A 4 2.20 -1.29 -31.57
N ASN A 5 3.47 -1.51 -31.27
CA ASN A 5 3.88 -2.31 -30.12
C ASN A 5 3.56 -1.47 -28.85
N HIS A 6 2.32 -1.58 -28.37
CA HIS A 6 1.89 -0.88 -27.16
C HIS A 6 2.57 -1.53 -25.96
N LYS A 7 3.26 -0.71 -25.17
CA LYS A 7 3.78 -1.16 -23.87
C LYS A 7 2.63 -1.20 -22.88
N ILE A 8 2.32 -2.38 -22.38
CA ILE A 8 1.30 -2.58 -21.36
C ILE A 8 1.94 -2.33 -19.99
N ILE A 9 1.28 -1.55 -19.15
CA ILE A 9 1.69 -1.27 -17.79
C ILE A 9 0.56 -1.75 -16.88
N ASP A 10 0.89 -2.60 -15.91
CA ASP A 10 0.00 -2.94 -14.82
C ASP A 10 0.04 -1.79 -13.81
N GLY A 11 -1.10 -1.16 -13.58
CA GLY A 11 -1.24 -0.01 -12.67
C GLY A 11 -1.69 -0.39 -11.26
N ASP A 12 -1.89 -1.69 -10.96
CA ASP A 12 -2.46 -2.17 -9.69
C ASP A 12 -1.91 -3.55 -9.31
N GLY A 13 -0.59 -3.69 -9.44
CA GLY A 13 0.12 -4.92 -9.13
C GLY A 13 0.35 -5.07 -7.62
N HIS A 14 -0.20 -6.11 -6.98
CA HIS A 14 -0.03 -6.33 -5.55
C HIS A 14 1.16 -7.23 -5.21
N VAL A 15 1.92 -6.84 -4.17
CA VAL A 15 2.93 -7.70 -3.57
C VAL A 15 2.38 -8.39 -2.32
N VAL A 16 2.82 -9.61 -2.05
CA VAL A 16 2.60 -10.26 -0.75
C VAL A 16 3.81 -9.96 0.11
N GLU A 17 3.60 -9.20 1.18
CA GLU A 17 4.67 -8.70 2.03
C GLU A 17 5.35 -9.82 2.82
N ASP A 18 6.68 -9.78 2.86
CA ASP A 18 7.45 -10.56 3.83
C ASP A 18 7.43 -9.85 5.19
N HIS A 19 6.49 -10.26 6.03
CA HIS A 19 6.28 -9.67 7.34
C HIS A 19 7.52 -9.74 8.24
N ALA A 20 8.32 -10.81 8.11
CA ALA A 20 9.53 -10.97 8.91
C ALA A 20 10.62 -9.99 8.44
N ALA A 21 10.78 -9.83 7.13
CA ALA A 21 11.73 -8.89 6.55
C ALA A 21 11.37 -7.43 6.86
N ILE A 22 10.07 -7.09 6.84
CA ILE A 22 9.57 -5.76 7.21
C ILE A 22 9.78 -5.53 8.71
N ALA A 23 9.37 -6.47 9.57
CA ALA A 23 9.56 -6.36 11.01
C ALA A 23 11.05 -6.22 11.40
N ALA A 24 11.96 -6.89 10.69
CA ALA A 24 13.40 -6.77 10.92
C ALA A 24 13.95 -5.35 10.67
N ARG A 25 13.28 -4.56 9.83
CA ARG A 25 13.63 -3.16 9.55
C ARG A 25 13.09 -2.17 10.58
N MET A 26 12.11 -2.59 11.38
CA MET A 26 11.57 -1.75 12.45
C MET A 26 12.57 -1.65 13.63
N PRO A 27 12.53 -0.57 14.43
CA PRO A 27 13.31 -0.47 15.65
C PRO A 27 13.07 -1.64 16.61
N GLU A 28 14.06 -2.01 17.39
CA GLU A 28 14.02 -3.18 18.28
C GLU A 28 12.82 -3.17 19.25
N ALA A 29 12.44 -1.99 19.75
CA ALA A 29 11.28 -1.82 20.62
C ALA A 29 9.96 -2.30 20.00
N TYR A 30 9.89 -2.35 18.66
CA TYR A 30 8.72 -2.78 17.91
C TYR A 30 8.83 -4.23 17.43
N ARG A 31 10.03 -4.71 17.06
CA ARG A 31 10.25 -6.08 16.59
C ARG A 31 9.73 -7.15 17.51
N ASN A 32 9.92 -6.96 18.82
CA ASN A 32 9.57 -7.94 19.84
C ASN A 32 8.07 -7.99 20.18
N ARG A 33 7.28 -7.05 19.66
CA ARG A 33 5.83 -7.00 19.94
C ARG A 33 5.02 -7.98 19.11
N PHE A 34 5.57 -8.52 18.02
CA PHE A 34 4.80 -9.37 17.10
C PHE A 34 4.91 -10.86 17.36
N GLY A 35 5.93 -11.34 18.04
CA GLY A 35 6.27 -12.75 18.00
C GLY A 35 6.53 -13.22 16.55
N SER A 36 7.09 -14.39 16.37
CA SER A 36 7.55 -14.91 15.08
C SER A 36 6.45 -15.22 14.04
N SER A 37 5.19 -15.03 14.36
CA SER A 37 4.06 -15.46 13.53
C SER A 37 2.99 -14.39 13.28
N ARG A 38 3.19 -13.14 13.71
CA ARG A 38 2.17 -12.11 13.58
C ARG A 38 2.56 -11.07 12.54
N SER A 39 1.57 -10.70 11.72
CA SER A 39 1.67 -9.58 10.79
C SER A 39 1.89 -8.26 11.54
N PRO A 40 2.78 -7.36 11.07
CA PRO A 40 2.87 -6.00 11.58
C PRO A 40 1.66 -5.15 11.21
N TYR A 41 0.83 -5.63 10.31
CA TYR A 41 -0.38 -4.96 9.85
C TYR A 41 -1.61 -5.43 10.61
N PRO A 42 -2.62 -4.56 10.79
CA PRO A 42 -3.96 -4.98 11.17
C PRO A 42 -4.55 -5.98 10.15
N PRO A 43 -5.55 -6.78 10.55
CA PRO A 43 -6.24 -7.66 9.62
C PRO A 43 -6.82 -6.91 8.42
N ASN A 44 -6.78 -7.55 7.26
CA ASN A 44 -7.34 -7.05 6.00
C ASN A 44 -8.56 -7.89 5.63
N ASP A 45 -9.70 -7.25 5.37
CA ASP A 45 -10.97 -7.95 5.07
C ASP A 45 -11.01 -8.53 3.66
N HIS A 46 -10.23 -8.00 2.73
CA HIS A 46 -10.24 -8.49 1.35
C HIS A 46 -9.60 -9.86 1.17
N LEU A 47 -8.70 -10.23 2.07
CA LEU A 47 -7.98 -11.49 2.02
C LEU A 47 -8.39 -12.42 3.16
N HIS A 48 -9.69 -12.51 3.41
CA HIS A 48 -10.18 -13.51 4.34
C HIS A 48 -9.80 -14.92 3.90
N ALA A 49 -9.35 -15.74 4.86
CA ALA A 49 -9.13 -17.16 4.62
C ALA A 49 -10.37 -17.85 4.00
N ALA A 50 -11.57 -17.30 4.26
CA ALA A 50 -12.81 -17.72 3.63
C ALA A 50 -12.83 -17.56 2.12
N ASN A 51 -12.12 -16.59 1.56
CA ASN A 51 -12.03 -16.38 0.12
C ASN A 51 -10.94 -17.21 -0.54
N ALA A 52 -10.01 -17.76 0.24
CA ALA A 52 -8.88 -18.51 -0.28
C ALA A 52 -9.29 -19.84 -0.96
N HIS A 53 -10.44 -20.41 -0.61
CA HIS A 53 -10.92 -21.64 -1.25
C HIS A 53 -11.53 -21.45 -2.63
N PHE A 54 -11.79 -20.24 -3.06
CA PHE A 54 -12.19 -19.94 -4.44
C PHE A 54 -10.99 -19.79 -5.38
N LEU A 55 -9.79 -19.72 -4.83
CA LEU A 55 -8.58 -19.55 -5.60
C LEU A 55 -7.99 -20.91 -5.97
N PRO A 56 -7.44 -21.06 -7.18
CA PRO A 56 -6.78 -22.29 -7.55
C PRO A 56 -5.60 -22.57 -6.61
N PRO A 57 -5.28 -23.85 -6.36
CA PRO A 57 -4.11 -24.21 -5.57
C PRO A 57 -2.85 -23.53 -6.10
N GLY A 58 -2.13 -22.85 -5.23
CA GLY A 58 -0.89 -22.14 -5.60
C GLY A 58 -1.09 -20.71 -6.10
N ALA A 59 -2.31 -20.17 -6.11
CA ALA A 59 -2.57 -18.79 -6.55
C ALA A 59 -1.76 -17.73 -5.79
N PHE A 60 -1.38 -18.02 -4.55
CA PHE A 60 -0.50 -17.16 -3.74
C PHE A 60 0.88 -17.78 -3.48
N ALA A 61 1.19 -18.92 -4.11
CA ALA A 61 2.49 -19.54 -3.94
C ALA A 61 3.57 -18.76 -4.69
N LYS A 62 4.52 -18.22 -3.95
CA LYS A 62 5.73 -17.59 -4.47
C LYS A 62 5.51 -16.33 -5.31
N VAL A 63 4.94 -15.31 -4.70
CA VAL A 63 4.85 -13.99 -5.31
C VAL A 63 6.05 -13.15 -4.87
N ASP A 64 7.25 -13.68 -5.07
CA ASP A 64 8.48 -12.92 -4.93
C ASP A 64 8.76 -12.12 -6.21
N ARG A 65 9.80 -11.32 -6.17
CA ARG A 65 10.24 -10.54 -7.32
C ARG A 65 10.45 -11.38 -8.59
N ASN A 66 11.01 -12.57 -8.47
CA ASN A 66 11.29 -13.41 -9.64
C ASN A 66 9.98 -13.92 -10.25
N GLY A 67 9.05 -14.37 -9.41
CA GLY A 67 7.71 -14.75 -9.86
C GLY A 67 6.98 -13.60 -10.54
N TRP A 68 7.16 -12.35 -10.07
CA TRP A 68 6.64 -11.15 -10.74
C TRP A 68 7.28 -10.95 -12.13
N ILE A 69 8.58 -11.09 -12.26
CA ILE A 69 9.27 -10.95 -13.56
C ILE A 69 8.78 -12.02 -14.54
N ASP A 70 8.72 -13.29 -14.11
CA ASP A 70 8.25 -14.40 -14.91
C ASP A 70 6.79 -14.16 -15.39
N PHE A 71 5.92 -13.72 -14.49
CA PHE A 71 4.54 -13.34 -14.83
C PHE A 71 4.49 -12.20 -15.85
N MET A 72 5.25 -11.14 -15.63
CA MET A 72 5.29 -10.00 -16.56
C MET A 72 5.76 -10.41 -17.96
N GLU A 73 6.67 -11.37 -18.06
CA GLU A 73 7.13 -11.91 -19.34
C GLU A 73 6.07 -12.76 -20.01
N ASP A 74 5.43 -13.64 -19.24
CA ASP A 74 4.39 -14.55 -19.75
C ASP A 74 3.18 -13.79 -20.33
N VAL A 75 2.74 -12.71 -19.65
CA VAL A 75 1.57 -11.92 -20.09
C VAL A 75 1.93 -10.69 -20.94
N GLY A 76 3.22 -10.40 -21.16
CA GLY A 76 3.70 -9.29 -21.99
C GLY A 76 3.60 -7.92 -21.33
N LEU A 77 3.68 -7.82 -20.00
CA LEU A 77 3.72 -6.55 -19.28
C LEU A 77 5.10 -5.91 -19.41
N ALA A 78 5.13 -4.64 -19.73
CA ALA A 78 6.38 -3.88 -19.78
C ALA A 78 6.82 -3.40 -18.38
N ARG A 79 5.87 -2.99 -17.56
CA ARG A 79 6.08 -2.47 -16.20
C ARG A 79 4.91 -2.84 -15.30
N ALA A 80 5.16 -2.84 -13.98
CA ALA A 80 4.14 -2.93 -12.95
C ALA A 80 4.35 -1.83 -11.90
N VAL A 81 3.25 -1.25 -11.44
CA VAL A 81 3.20 -0.39 -10.26
C VAL A 81 2.75 -1.26 -9.08
N LEU A 82 3.61 -1.39 -8.09
CA LEU A 82 3.41 -2.31 -6.97
C LEU A 82 2.71 -1.63 -5.80
N TYR A 83 1.69 -2.31 -5.31
CA TYR A 83 0.87 -1.93 -4.16
C TYR A 83 1.06 -2.93 -3.03
N PRO A 84 0.91 -2.52 -1.77
CA PRO A 84 0.84 -3.46 -0.66
C PRO A 84 -0.43 -4.31 -0.76
N THR A 85 -0.41 -5.51 -0.21
CA THR A 85 -1.59 -6.34 0.02
C THR A 85 -2.07 -6.20 1.47
N ASN A 86 -1.23 -6.55 2.43
CA ASN A 86 -1.57 -6.39 3.85
C ASN A 86 -1.52 -4.93 4.28
N GLY A 87 -0.65 -4.13 3.68
CA GLY A 87 -0.57 -2.69 3.91
C GLY A 87 -1.82 -1.91 3.51
N LEU A 88 -2.76 -2.50 2.77
CA LEU A 88 -4.09 -1.91 2.54
C LEU A 88 -4.86 -1.68 3.84
N SER A 89 -4.53 -2.41 4.90
CA SER A 89 -5.11 -2.20 6.24
C SER A 89 -4.41 -1.10 7.06
N PHE A 90 -3.44 -0.41 6.46
CA PHE A 90 -2.60 0.57 7.17
C PHE A 90 -3.40 1.70 7.84
N GLY A 91 -4.53 2.11 7.26
CA GLY A 91 -5.44 3.09 7.87
C GLY A 91 -6.01 2.67 9.23
N ARG A 92 -5.97 1.38 9.58
CA ARG A 92 -6.39 0.86 10.90
C ARG A 92 -5.31 0.94 11.98
N VAL A 93 -4.10 1.34 11.65
CA VAL A 93 -3.04 1.55 12.63
C VAL A 93 -3.35 2.81 13.42
N VAL A 94 -3.66 2.67 14.72
CA VAL A 94 -4.07 3.79 15.57
C VAL A 94 -2.87 4.51 16.19
N SER A 95 -1.80 3.78 16.51
CA SER A 95 -0.59 4.37 17.10
C SER A 95 0.21 5.10 16.05
N LEU A 96 0.43 6.39 16.25
CA LEU A 96 1.23 7.22 15.36
C LEU A 96 2.66 6.70 15.20
N ASP A 97 3.34 6.45 16.31
CA ASP A 97 4.73 5.95 16.29
C ASP A 97 4.83 4.63 15.53
N TRP A 98 3.84 3.75 15.73
CA TRP A 98 3.75 2.51 14.99
C TRP A 98 3.54 2.73 13.49
N ALA A 99 2.66 3.65 13.11
CA ALA A 99 2.38 3.97 11.71
C ALA A 99 3.63 4.53 11.01
N ILE A 100 4.38 5.41 11.67
CA ILE A 100 5.62 5.97 11.14
C ILE A 100 6.64 4.85 10.87
N GLU A 101 6.93 4.04 11.88
CA GLU A 101 7.95 2.99 11.77
C GLU A 101 7.55 1.88 10.78
N LEU A 102 6.27 1.54 10.73
CA LEU A 102 5.77 0.56 9.78
C LEU A 102 5.81 1.06 8.33
N ALA A 103 5.47 2.35 8.11
CA ALA A 103 5.59 2.96 6.79
C ALA A 103 7.04 2.95 6.30
N HIS A 104 7.98 3.40 7.14
CA HIS A 104 9.41 3.36 6.83
C HIS A 104 9.88 1.96 6.49
N ALA A 105 9.58 0.98 7.35
CA ALA A 105 10.03 -0.40 7.19
C ALA A 105 9.47 -1.05 5.91
N TYR A 106 8.20 -0.82 5.59
CA TYR A 106 7.60 -1.31 4.34
C TYR A 106 8.24 -0.65 3.12
N ASN A 107 8.37 0.68 3.14
CA ASN A 107 8.92 1.42 2.01
C ASN A 107 10.37 1.04 1.73
N ASP A 108 11.18 0.88 2.76
CA ASP A 108 12.55 0.39 2.62
C ASP A 108 12.59 -1.06 2.12
N TRP A 109 11.69 -1.91 2.59
CA TRP A 109 11.61 -3.30 2.15
C TRP A 109 11.28 -3.40 0.65
N ILE A 110 10.22 -2.73 0.17
CA ILE A 110 9.83 -2.84 -1.25
C ILE A 110 10.87 -2.17 -2.16
N HIS A 111 11.50 -1.09 -1.71
CA HIS A 111 12.63 -0.48 -2.42
C HIS A 111 13.75 -1.49 -2.61
N ASP A 112 14.23 -2.11 -1.53
CA ASP A 112 15.36 -3.04 -1.57
C ASP A 112 15.06 -4.32 -2.36
N GLU A 113 13.86 -4.87 -2.20
CA GLU A 113 13.49 -6.15 -2.78
C GLU A 113 13.03 -6.07 -4.24
N TYR A 114 12.47 -4.92 -4.66
CA TYR A 114 11.89 -4.78 -5.99
C TYR A 114 12.52 -3.65 -6.80
N LEU A 115 12.47 -2.40 -6.31
CA LEU A 115 12.82 -1.23 -7.13
C LEU A 115 14.30 -1.19 -7.50
N THR A 116 15.20 -1.55 -6.58
CA THR A 116 16.64 -1.62 -6.85
C THR A 116 17.02 -2.78 -7.77
N LYS A 117 16.14 -3.77 -7.96
CA LYS A 117 16.45 -5.00 -8.70
C LYS A 117 16.00 -4.96 -10.16
N SER A 118 14.98 -4.16 -10.47
CA SER A 118 14.51 -4.03 -11.85
C SER A 118 13.82 -2.69 -12.09
N SER A 119 14.20 -2.00 -13.15
CA SER A 119 13.54 -0.77 -13.61
C SER A 119 12.12 -1.00 -14.17
N ARG A 120 11.67 -2.25 -14.23
CA ARG A 120 10.29 -2.59 -14.62
C ARG A 120 9.30 -2.37 -13.49
N PHE A 121 9.77 -2.29 -12.25
CA PHE A 121 8.94 -2.00 -11.08
C PHE A 121 8.90 -0.50 -10.76
N GLN A 122 7.74 -0.05 -10.37
CA GLN A 122 7.46 1.18 -9.67
C GLN A 122 6.64 0.80 -8.43
N ALA A 123 6.52 1.70 -7.45
CA ALA A 123 5.70 1.43 -6.28
C ALA A 123 4.99 2.68 -5.79
N LEU A 124 3.86 2.46 -5.12
CA LEU A 124 3.25 3.43 -4.23
C LEU A 124 3.57 3.04 -2.78
N GLY A 125 4.13 4.00 -2.04
CA GLY A 125 4.55 3.79 -0.65
C GLY A 125 3.45 4.06 0.36
N LEU A 126 3.63 3.56 1.58
CA LEU A 126 2.79 3.89 2.72
C LEU A 126 3.22 5.23 3.32
N VAL A 127 2.26 6.05 3.71
CA VAL A 127 2.50 7.32 4.42
C VAL A 127 1.59 7.41 5.64
N PRO A 128 2.10 7.85 6.82
CA PRO A 128 1.34 7.83 8.07
C PRO A 128 0.31 8.96 8.13
N LEU A 129 -0.88 8.74 7.56
CA LEU A 129 -2.01 9.70 7.56
C LEU A 129 -2.50 10.08 8.94
N GLN A 130 -2.12 9.35 9.97
CA GLN A 130 -2.39 9.67 11.38
C GLN A 130 -1.89 11.05 11.76
N GLU A 131 -0.77 11.47 11.14
CA GLU A 131 -0.20 12.81 11.29
C GLU A 131 0.25 13.32 9.90
N PRO A 132 -0.49 14.26 9.28
CA PRO A 132 -0.20 14.74 7.93
C PRO A 132 1.21 15.31 7.74
N SER A 133 1.79 15.90 8.77
CA SER A 133 3.16 16.42 8.70
C SER A 133 4.20 15.30 8.55
N GLU A 134 3.98 14.15 9.17
CA GLU A 134 4.82 12.96 9.00
C GLU A 134 4.56 12.29 7.65
N ALA A 135 3.30 12.28 7.20
CA ALA A 135 2.96 11.79 5.86
C ALA A 135 3.67 12.59 4.76
N VAL A 136 3.74 13.91 4.88
CA VAL A 136 4.48 14.77 3.94
C VAL A 136 5.98 14.47 3.94
N LYS A 137 6.58 14.25 5.13
CA LYS A 137 8.00 13.90 5.23
C LYS A 137 8.29 12.56 4.54
N GLU A 138 7.47 11.56 4.82
CA GLU A 138 7.64 10.24 4.23
C GLU A 138 7.36 10.25 2.72
N LEU A 139 6.32 10.94 2.26
CA LEU A 139 6.06 11.12 0.84
C LEU A 139 7.27 11.71 0.11
N ARG A 140 7.87 12.74 0.70
CA ARG A 140 9.08 13.36 0.15
C ARG A 140 10.22 12.35 0.09
N ARG A 141 10.49 11.63 1.18
CA ARG A 141 11.55 10.64 1.25
C ARG A 141 11.41 9.55 0.20
N ILE A 142 10.24 8.94 0.10
CA ILE A 142 10.03 7.83 -0.84
C ILE A 142 10.16 8.26 -2.30
N VAL A 143 9.70 9.46 -2.63
CA VAL A 143 9.76 9.94 -4.02
C VAL A 143 11.18 10.41 -4.38
N THR A 144 11.85 11.17 -3.49
CA THR A 144 13.13 11.80 -3.84
C THR A 144 14.34 10.91 -3.56
N GLU A 145 14.26 10.01 -2.59
CA GLU A 145 15.39 9.17 -2.18
C GLU A 145 15.23 7.71 -2.63
N LEU A 146 14.00 7.17 -2.58
CA LEU A 146 13.75 5.77 -2.91
C LEU A 146 13.17 5.57 -4.33
N GLY A 147 12.81 6.65 -5.04
CA GLY A 147 12.39 6.57 -6.44
C GLY A 147 10.98 6.00 -6.65
N PHE A 148 10.10 6.11 -5.66
CA PHE A 148 8.69 5.74 -5.79
C PHE A 148 7.95 6.69 -6.73
N CYS A 149 6.91 6.19 -7.38
CA CYS A 149 6.04 7.03 -8.21
C CYS A 149 4.98 7.78 -7.39
N GLY A 150 4.87 7.53 -6.10
CA GLY A 150 3.94 8.23 -5.20
C GLY A 150 3.58 7.44 -3.95
N ALA A 151 2.43 7.73 -3.37
CA ALA A 151 1.92 7.09 -2.17
C ALA A 151 0.51 6.53 -2.36
N ILE A 152 0.18 5.50 -1.56
CA ILE A 152 -1.17 4.94 -1.47
C ILE A 152 -1.87 5.46 -0.22
N LEU A 153 -3.11 5.87 -0.36
CA LEU A 153 -3.99 6.27 0.73
C LEU A 153 -5.15 5.29 0.87
N PRO A 154 -5.53 4.92 2.10
CA PRO A 154 -6.71 4.10 2.32
C PRO A 154 -7.98 4.90 1.96
N SER A 155 -8.89 4.29 1.20
CA SER A 155 -10.12 4.95 0.72
C SER A 155 -11.01 5.49 1.84
N THR A 156 -10.90 4.93 3.03
CA THR A 156 -11.68 5.27 4.22
C THR A 156 -10.96 6.20 5.19
N GLY A 157 -9.72 6.62 4.86
CA GLY A 157 -8.90 7.43 5.76
C GLY A 157 -8.32 6.62 6.92
N VAL A 158 -8.23 7.24 8.08
CA VAL A 158 -7.63 6.66 9.29
C VAL A 158 -8.70 6.28 10.30
N MET A 159 -8.59 5.10 10.89
CA MET A 159 -9.51 4.62 11.93
C MET A 159 -9.59 5.60 13.10
N GLY A 160 -10.81 5.94 13.50
CA GLY A 160 -11.09 6.89 14.59
C GLY A 160 -11.02 8.35 14.17
N ALA A 161 -10.59 8.67 12.97
CA ALA A 161 -10.72 10.01 12.41
C ALA A 161 -12.06 10.09 11.65
N GLN A 162 -12.96 10.98 12.06
CA GLN A 162 -14.20 11.23 11.33
C GLN A 162 -14.00 12.12 10.10
N ASN A 163 -12.84 12.02 9.45
CA ASN A 163 -12.43 12.91 8.40
C ASN A 163 -12.28 12.17 7.10
N HIS A 164 -12.90 12.68 6.06
CA HIS A 164 -12.71 12.20 4.69
C HIS A 164 -11.37 12.66 4.13
N LEU A 165 -10.84 11.94 3.15
CA LEU A 165 -9.59 12.31 2.47
C LEU A 165 -9.63 13.72 1.82
N GLY A 166 -10.82 14.29 1.61
CA GLY A 166 -10.99 15.67 1.16
C GLY A 166 -10.91 16.73 2.25
N ASP A 167 -10.70 16.35 3.52
CA ASP A 167 -10.59 17.28 4.63
C ASP A 167 -9.29 18.11 4.51
N GLU A 168 -9.37 19.40 4.88
CA GLU A 168 -8.25 20.35 4.79
C GLU A 168 -6.98 19.90 5.50
N ARG A 169 -7.11 19.06 6.53
CA ARG A 169 -5.96 18.50 7.24
C ARG A 169 -5.02 17.69 6.35
N TYR A 170 -5.55 17.11 5.25
CA TYR A 170 -4.76 16.31 4.31
C TYR A 170 -4.22 17.12 3.11
N TRP A 171 -4.64 18.36 2.93
CA TRP A 171 -4.18 19.20 1.82
C TRP A 171 -2.67 19.33 1.72
N PRO A 172 -1.90 19.43 2.84
CA PRO A 172 -0.44 19.47 2.74
C PRO A 172 0.17 18.25 2.03
N ILE A 173 -0.49 17.09 2.11
CA ILE A 173 -0.03 15.88 1.42
C ILE A 173 -0.24 16.04 -0.09
N TYR A 174 -1.39 16.58 -0.50
CA TYR A 174 -1.70 16.80 -1.92
C TYR A 174 -0.84 17.90 -2.53
N GLU A 175 -0.60 18.98 -1.79
CA GLU A 175 0.32 20.05 -2.19
C GLU A 175 1.75 19.52 -2.38
N GLU A 176 2.22 18.66 -1.50
CA GLU A 176 3.53 18.03 -1.63
C GLU A 176 3.56 17.06 -2.82
N ALA A 177 2.51 16.29 -3.05
CA ALA A 177 2.42 15.40 -4.20
C ALA A 177 2.45 16.17 -5.53
N GLU A 178 1.74 17.30 -5.60
CA GLU A 178 1.80 18.22 -6.75
C GLU A 178 3.20 18.77 -6.96
N ARG A 179 3.84 19.25 -5.89
CA ARG A 179 5.21 19.76 -5.94
C ARG A 179 6.21 18.72 -6.44
N LEU A 180 6.06 17.49 -5.99
CA LEU A 180 6.90 16.35 -6.38
C LEU A 180 6.50 15.76 -7.74
N ARG A 181 5.32 16.13 -8.28
CA ARG A 181 4.73 15.55 -9.50
C ARG A 181 4.60 14.03 -9.41
N CYS A 182 4.17 13.54 -8.26
CA CYS A 182 3.98 12.13 -8.00
C CYS A 182 2.49 11.75 -7.91
N CYS A 183 2.20 10.45 -7.98
CA CYS A 183 0.83 9.94 -7.87
C CYS A 183 0.36 9.87 -6.42
N ILE A 184 -0.95 10.06 -6.22
CA ILE A 184 -1.66 9.59 -5.04
C ILE A 184 -2.65 8.52 -5.51
N GLY A 185 -2.41 7.28 -5.09
CA GLY A 185 -3.34 6.17 -5.29
C GLY A 185 -4.31 6.08 -4.12
N ILE A 186 -5.60 5.94 -4.38
CA ILE A 186 -6.61 5.69 -3.35
C ILE A 186 -7.13 4.27 -3.53
N HIS A 187 -6.95 3.43 -2.53
CA HIS A 187 -7.28 2.01 -2.63
C HIS A 187 -8.08 1.54 -1.42
N GLY A 188 -9.11 0.72 -1.69
CA GLY A 188 -9.86 0.02 -0.66
C GLY A 188 -9.07 -1.16 -0.11
N GLY A 189 -9.28 -1.53 1.13
CA GLY A 189 -8.60 -2.67 1.73
C GLY A 189 -9.28 -3.16 2.98
N VAL A 190 -9.82 -2.24 3.74
CA VAL A 190 -10.56 -2.52 4.97
C VAL A 190 -11.77 -1.59 4.99
N HIS A 191 -12.92 -2.17 5.15
CA HIS A 191 -14.19 -1.43 5.15
C HIS A 191 -14.88 -1.45 6.52
N ASP A 192 -14.68 -2.51 7.29
CA ASP A 192 -15.27 -2.65 8.62
C ASP A 192 -14.81 -1.55 9.57
N HIS A 193 -15.76 -0.84 10.17
CA HIS A 193 -15.52 0.22 11.13
C HIS A 193 -14.65 1.39 10.65
N MET A 194 -14.55 1.57 9.31
CA MET A 194 -13.78 2.64 8.69
C MET A 194 -14.68 3.73 8.07
N GLY A 195 -15.96 3.74 8.43
CA GLY A 195 -16.90 4.73 7.94
C GLY A 195 -17.60 4.37 6.62
N LEU A 196 -17.22 3.26 5.98
CA LEU A 196 -18.01 2.73 4.85
C LEU A 196 -19.25 1.99 5.31
N ASP A 197 -19.24 1.46 6.53
CA ASP A 197 -20.42 0.91 7.18
C ASP A 197 -21.48 1.99 7.38
N ASP A 198 -21.06 3.24 7.52
CA ASP A 198 -21.87 4.43 7.59
C ASP A 198 -22.16 5.06 6.21
N MET A 199 -21.80 4.39 5.13
CA MET A 199 -22.30 4.77 3.78
C MET A 199 -23.80 4.53 3.63
N THR A 200 -24.40 3.93 4.63
CA THR A 200 -25.86 4.01 4.82
C THR A 200 -26.45 5.43 4.82
N PRO A 201 -25.75 6.53 5.16
CA PRO A 201 -26.27 7.86 4.89
C PRO A 201 -26.34 8.24 3.41
N TYR A 202 -25.64 7.51 2.57
CA TYR A 202 -25.79 7.62 1.11
C TYR A 202 -26.78 6.59 0.54
N ALA A 203 -27.17 5.59 1.34
CA ALA A 203 -28.40 4.89 1.11
C ALA A 203 -29.50 5.97 1.19
N PRO A 204 -30.36 6.02 0.19
CA PRO A 204 -31.13 7.18 -0.15
C PRO A 204 -31.84 7.75 1.08
N VAL A 205 -31.48 8.94 1.41
CA VAL A 205 -32.15 9.81 2.34
C VAL A 205 -33.61 10.06 1.85
N ASN A 206 -34.08 9.20 1.03
CA ASN A 206 -35.30 9.27 0.25
C ASN A 206 -36.25 8.18 0.62
N ALA A 207 -36.35 7.98 1.89
CA ALA A 207 -37.53 7.33 2.37
C ALA A 207 -38.52 8.40 2.79
#